data_3b6ab8e3f41a75fe96dfc15914d67af5
#
_entry.id   3b6ab8e3f41a75fe96dfc15914d67af5
#
_cell.length_a   1.000
_cell.length_b   1.000
_cell.length_c   1.000
_cell.angle_alpha   90.00
_cell.angle_beta   90.00
_cell.angle_gamma   90.00
#
_symmetry.space_group_name_H-M   'P 1'
#
loop_
_entity.id
_entity.type
_entity.pdbx_description
1 polymer ?
#
loop_
_entity_poly.entity_id
_entity_poly.type
_entity_poly.pdbx_seq_one_letter_code
_entity_poly.pdbx_strand_id
1 'polypeptide(L)'
;MINQGSPCLIQFVFLYTHSIPLTSLPQPPSHITMSTEQIPEKFSGWLGHEPEAAKGKMVWGEFEPKTFEETDVDIKISHCGICGSDIHMLSSGWGPTPYPCCVGHEIVGKAVRVGKEVKNIKVGDRVGVGAQAQSCLECVDCKNGNMTYCKKAVNTYGSIYPNQKDKSYGGYSNYNRTHGAFVVKIPEKIESADAAPMLCGGVTVYSPLVRNGCGPGKTVGIVGVGGLGHFGVLFAKALGADRVVGISRKNDKRDDVLKLGADKYIATGEDKDWAAENARTLDLIICTVSSEKMPMTEYLSLLKVGGTFIQVGAPDGGNLPPINAFTLIANGIKVGGSLIGTPQEIEEMLQLAADKGIKPWIEVRPMKEANQAIIDFEKGLPRYRFVLEN
;
A
#
# COMPACT_ATOMS: atom_id res chain seq x y z
N MET A 1 16.81 -30.05 62.86
CA MET A 1 17.81 -29.39 63.77
C MET A 1 17.82 -27.93 63.25
N ILE A 2 17.02 -27.02 63.85
CA ILE A 2 17.30 -26.19 65.02
C ILE A 2 18.59 -25.37 64.80
N ASN A 3 18.53 -24.08 64.58
CA ASN A 3 18.74 -22.99 65.53
C ASN A 3 18.63 -21.64 64.73
N GLN A 4 17.79 -20.69 65.14
CA GLN A 4 17.90 -19.65 66.17
C GLN A 4 19.16 -18.76 65.91
N GLY A 5 19.12 -17.49 65.89
CA GLY A 5 18.28 -16.47 66.47
C GLY A 5 18.95 -15.11 66.43
N SER A 6 18.15 -14.11 66.37
CA SER A 6 18.11 -12.90 67.23
C SER A 6 19.16 -11.76 67.07
N PRO A 7 18.92 -10.58 67.62
CA PRO A 7 18.51 -9.37 66.91
C PRO A 7 19.52 -8.23 67.18
N CYS A 8 19.48 -7.18 66.44
CA CYS A 8 20.26 -5.98 66.80
C CYS A 8 19.52 -4.65 66.50
N LEU A 9 19.20 -4.06 67.59
CA LEU A 9 19.25 -2.65 68.03
C LEU A 9 18.94 -1.54 67.03
N ILE A 10 17.84 -0.88 67.33
CA ILE A 10 17.40 0.46 66.89
C ILE A 10 18.36 1.50 67.48
N GLN A 11 18.92 2.33 66.69
CA GLN A 11 19.49 3.62 67.07
C GLN A 11 18.70 4.76 66.43
N PHE A 12 18.03 5.53 67.28
CA PHE A 12 17.41 6.81 66.93
C PHE A 12 18.51 7.88 66.76
N VAL A 13 18.53 8.51 65.59
CA VAL A 13 19.29 9.74 65.37
C VAL A 13 18.28 10.87 65.09
N PHE A 14 18.22 11.80 66.02
CA PHE A 14 17.53 13.08 65.87
C PHE A 14 18.29 13.91 64.82
N LEU A 15 17.64 14.32 63.74
CA LEU A 15 18.16 15.36 62.88
C LEU A 15 17.22 16.55 62.79
N TYR A 16 17.82 17.66 62.97
CA TYR A 16 17.30 19.01 62.98
C TYR A 16 16.50 19.35 61.73
N THR A 17 15.30 19.94 61.92
CA THR A 17 14.51 20.58 60.86
C THR A 17 15.09 21.94 60.54
N HIS A 18 15.71 22.06 59.37
CA HIS A 18 15.94 23.37 58.74
C HIS A 18 14.81 23.64 57.76
N SER A 19 14.03 24.69 58.07
CA SER A 19 12.99 25.23 57.21
C SER A 19 13.63 25.90 55.98
N ILE A 20 13.44 25.30 54.81
CA ILE A 20 13.79 25.95 53.52
C ILE A 20 12.58 26.74 53.06
N PRO A 21 12.75 27.98 52.62
CA PRO A 21 11.64 28.81 52.11
C PRO A 21 11.14 28.25 50.79
N LEU A 22 9.82 28.10 50.64
CA LEU A 22 9.11 27.76 49.40
C LEU A 22 9.37 28.84 48.35
N THR A 23 10.33 28.63 47.48
CA THR A 23 10.44 29.34 46.21
C THR A 23 9.40 28.79 45.25
N SER A 24 8.61 29.65 44.71
CA SER A 24 7.51 29.41 43.78
C SER A 24 7.90 28.43 42.63
N LEU A 25 7.19 27.31 42.55
CA LEU A 25 7.24 26.42 41.39
C LEU A 25 6.79 27.22 40.15
N PRO A 26 7.48 27.10 39.02
CA PRO A 26 7.01 27.68 37.77
C PRO A 26 5.67 27.04 37.40
N GLN A 27 4.70 27.85 37.12
CA GLN A 27 3.40 27.41 36.60
C GLN A 27 3.60 26.64 35.30
N PRO A 28 2.81 25.56 35.07
CA PRO A 28 2.88 24.84 33.79
C PRO A 28 2.51 25.82 32.68
N PRO A 29 3.15 25.71 31.50
CA PRO A 29 2.86 26.61 30.38
C PRO A 29 1.40 26.51 30.01
N SER A 30 0.78 27.70 29.95
CA SER A 30 -0.59 27.92 29.56
C SER A 30 -0.94 27.21 28.25
N HIS A 31 -2.02 26.43 28.31
CA HIS A 31 -2.89 26.01 27.22
C HIS A 31 -2.30 26.14 25.80
N ILE A 32 -1.80 25.02 25.28
CA ILE A 32 -1.74 24.82 23.83
C ILE A 32 -3.21 24.79 23.38
N THR A 33 -3.71 25.91 22.90
CA THR A 33 -4.93 25.98 22.12
C THR A 33 -4.67 25.16 20.86
N MET A 34 -5.08 23.89 20.85
CA MET A 34 -5.29 23.16 19.59
C MET A 34 -6.32 23.99 18.82
N SER A 35 -5.91 24.61 17.73
CA SER A 35 -6.85 25.14 16.77
C SER A 35 -7.64 23.93 16.28
N THR A 36 -8.89 23.83 16.70
CA THR A 36 -9.84 22.85 16.14
C THR A 36 -10.12 23.34 14.72
N GLU A 37 -9.31 22.88 13.78
CA GLU A 37 -9.59 23.11 12.36
C GLU A 37 -10.98 22.55 12.10
N GLN A 38 -11.90 23.38 11.65
CA GLN A 38 -13.28 23.00 11.42
C GLN A 38 -13.30 22.11 10.17
N ILE A 39 -13.65 20.84 10.33
CA ILE A 39 -13.77 19.89 9.21
C ILE A 39 -14.95 20.35 8.36
N PRO A 40 -14.77 20.55 7.04
CA PRO A 40 -15.86 20.99 6.17
C PRO A 40 -16.94 19.91 6.05
N GLU A 41 -18.19 20.32 5.86
CA GLU A 41 -19.30 19.39 5.62
C GLU A 41 -19.14 18.66 4.28
N LYS A 42 -18.69 19.38 3.25
CA LYS A 42 -18.33 18.85 1.93
C LYS A 42 -16.83 18.80 1.77
N PHE A 43 -16.33 17.77 1.12
CA PHE A 43 -14.92 17.68 0.75
C PHE A 43 -14.72 18.18 -0.68
N SER A 44 -13.50 18.59 -1.01
CA SER A 44 -13.15 19.06 -2.35
C SER A 44 -12.03 18.22 -2.94
N GLY A 45 -12.12 17.96 -4.24
CA GLY A 45 -11.13 17.15 -4.94
C GLY A 45 -11.26 17.21 -6.46
N TRP A 46 -10.40 16.51 -7.15
CA TRP A 46 -10.42 16.35 -8.60
C TRP A 46 -11.46 15.31 -9.00
N LEU A 47 -12.52 15.75 -9.67
CA LEU A 47 -13.66 14.93 -10.07
C LEU A 47 -13.60 14.62 -11.56
N GLY A 48 -13.60 13.33 -11.91
CA GLY A 48 -13.93 12.86 -13.24
C GLY A 48 -15.45 12.76 -13.38
N HIS A 49 -16.00 13.34 -14.47
CA HIS A 49 -17.44 13.31 -14.75
C HIS A 49 -17.80 12.35 -15.88
N GLU A 50 -16.80 11.91 -16.65
CA GLU A 50 -16.93 11.04 -17.81
C GLU A 50 -15.58 10.35 -18.11
N PRO A 51 -15.51 9.34 -18.99
CA PRO A 51 -14.25 8.62 -19.29
C PRO A 51 -13.11 9.50 -19.82
N GLU A 52 -13.41 10.63 -20.44
CA GLU A 52 -12.42 11.59 -20.91
C GLU A 52 -11.59 12.22 -19.75
N ALA A 53 -12.07 12.11 -18.52
CA ALA A 53 -11.31 12.56 -17.33
C ALA A 53 -9.94 11.88 -17.22
N ALA A 54 -9.80 10.62 -17.69
CA ALA A 54 -8.53 9.92 -17.77
C ALA A 54 -7.49 10.60 -18.67
N LYS A 55 -7.93 11.50 -19.54
CA LYS A 55 -7.07 12.31 -20.42
C LYS A 55 -6.70 13.66 -19.81
N GLY A 56 -6.69 13.77 -18.47
CA GLY A 56 -6.37 15.00 -17.76
C GLY A 56 -7.49 16.05 -17.80
N LYS A 57 -8.75 15.61 -17.82
CA LYS A 57 -9.93 16.48 -17.83
C LYS A 57 -10.77 16.39 -16.54
N MET A 58 -10.15 16.04 -15.43
CA MET A 58 -10.81 16.17 -14.12
C MET A 58 -11.01 17.63 -13.77
N VAL A 59 -12.08 17.93 -13.01
CA VAL A 59 -12.43 19.28 -12.54
C VAL A 59 -12.37 19.31 -11.03
N TRP A 60 -11.74 20.33 -10.46
CA TRP A 60 -11.76 20.55 -9.01
C TRP A 60 -13.15 21.00 -8.58
N GLY A 61 -13.75 20.28 -7.65
CA GLY A 61 -15.11 20.53 -7.20
C GLY A 61 -15.39 19.89 -5.84
N GLU A 62 -16.58 20.18 -5.31
CA GLU A 62 -17.05 19.65 -4.04
C GLU A 62 -17.82 18.34 -4.22
N PHE A 63 -17.76 17.49 -3.20
CA PHE A 63 -18.55 16.27 -3.12
C PHE A 63 -19.01 16.00 -1.68
N GLU A 64 -20.11 15.27 -1.53
CA GLU A 64 -20.60 14.81 -0.24
C GLU A 64 -19.82 13.56 0.17
N PRO A 65 -19.05 13.58 1.28
CA PRO A 65 -18.48 12.36 1.82
C PRO A 65 -19.59 11.44 2.34
N LYS A 66 -19.28 10.14 2.54
CA LYS A 66 -20.24 9.25 3.21
C LYS A 66 -20.69 9.83 4.56
N THR A 67 -21.90 9.47 5.02
CA THR A 67 -22.36 9.82 6.36
C THR A 67 -21.37 9.33 7.40
N PHE A 68 -20.99 10.21 8.36
CA PHE A 68 -20.04 9.84 9.41
C PHE A 68 -20.66 8.88 10.41
N GLU A 69 -19.94 7.79 10.66
CA GLU A 69 -20.27 6.78 11.67
C GLU A 69 -19.20 6.74 12.76
N GLU A 70 -19.54 6.27 13.95
CA GLU A 70 -18.59 6.20 15.09
C GLU A 70 -17.45 5.19 14.87
N THR A 71 -17.49 4.46 13.78
CA THR A 71 -16.41 3.59 13.29
C THR A 71 -15.46 4.27 12.30
N ASP A 72 -15.72 5.55 11.92
CA ASP A 72 -14.99 6.25 10.87
C ASP A 72 -13.83 7.12 11.38
N VAL A 73 -12.95 7.45 10.45
CA VAL A 73 -11.88 8.44 10.62
C VAL A 73 -11.95 9.44 9.45
N ASP A 74 -11.98 10.73 9.77
CA ASP A 74 -11.74 11.80 8.80
C ASP A 74 -10.24 12.12 8.77
N ILE A 75 -9.69 12.14 7.58
CA ILE A 75 -8.28 12.33 7.32
C ILE A 75 -8.08 13.58 6.47
N LYS A 76 -7.29 14.55 6.97
CA LYS A 76 -6.77 15.63 6.14
C LYS A 76 -5.61 15.11 5.34
N ILE A 77 -5.76 15.06 4.03
CA ILE A 77 -4.79 14.45 3.12
C ILE A 77 -3.59 15.37 2.94
N SER A 78 -2.40 14.81 3.05
CA SER A 78 -1.15 15.48 2.69
C SER A 78 -0.57 14.96 1.38
N HIS A 79 -0.66 13.64 1.15
CA HIS A 79 -0.09 12.98 -0.03
C HIS A 79 -1.04 11.92 -0.57
N CYS A 80 -1.03 11.74 -1.89
CA CYS A 80 -1.70 10.63 -2.55
C CYS A 80 -0.86 10.12 -3.73
N GLY A 81 -0.49 8.85 -3.73
CA GLY A 81 0.19 8.24 -4.86
C GLY A 81 -0.72 8.07 -6.08
N ILE A 82 -0.13 8.03 -7.27
CA ILE A 82 -0.83 7.75 -8.55
C ILE A 82 -0.65 6.28 -8.89
N CYS A 83 -1.76 5.58 -9.08
CA CYS A 83 -1.81 4.17 -9.48
C CYS A 83 -2.44 3.99 -10.87
N GLY A 84 -2.07 2.92 -11.58
CA GLY A 84 -2.74 2.55 -12.83
C GLY A 84 -4.24 2.33 -12.67
N SER A 85 -4.67 1.87 -11.50
CA SER A 85 -6.10 1.70 -11.16
C SER A 85 -6.89 3.00 -11.24
N ASP A 86 -6.26 4.14 -10.97
CA ASP A 86 -6.91 5.46 -11.06
C ASP A 86 -7.31 5.76 -12.50
N ILE A 87 -6.43 5.43 -13.46
CA ILE A 87 -6.67 5.61 -14.88
C ILE A 87 -7.76 4.65 -15.38
N HIS A 88 -7.69 3.37 -15.00
CA HIS A 88 -8.71 2.38 -15.36
C HIS A 88 -10.08 2.77 -14.82
N MET A 89 -10.16 3.30 -13.59
CA MET A 89 -11.41 3.80 -13.02
C MET A 89 -11.91 5.03 -13.78
N LEU A 90 -11.06 6.04 -13.98
CA LEU A 90 -11.45 7.27 -14.71
C LEU A 90 -11.89 6.99 -16.15
N SER A 91 -11.28 6.01 -16.83
CA SER A 91 -11.63 5.64 -18.22
C SER A 91 -12.77 4.63 -18.34
N SER A 92 -13.29 4.11 -17.23
CA SER A 92 -14.20 2.93 -17.20
C SER A 92 -13.59 1.67 -17.82
N GLY A 93 -12.26 1.51 -17.76
CA GLY A 93 -11.52 0.41 -18.38
C GLY A 93 -11.82 -0.97 -17.75
N TRP A 94 -12.29 -1.03 -16.52
CA TRP A 94 -12.71 -2.26 -15.85
C TRP A 94 -14.23 -2.41 -15.71
N GLY A 95 -15.00 -1.57 -16.39
CA GLY A 95 -16.45 -1.53 -16.31
C GLY A 95 -16.99 -0.13 -16.00
N PRO A 96 -18.31 0.05 -15.96
CA PRO A 96 -18.93 1.35 -15.78
C PRO A 96 -18.50 2.02 -14.45
N THR A 97 -18.01 3.24 -14.54
CA THR A 97 -17.65 4.07 -13.37
C THR A 97 -18.84 4.87 -12.87
N PRO A 98 -19.14 4.89 -11.57
CA PRO A 98 -20.19 5.72 -11.00
C PRO A 98 -19.72 7.18 -10.90
N TYR A 99 -19.79 7.92 -11.98
CA TYR A 99 -19.45 9.35 -12.00
C TYR A 99 -20.44 10.21 -11.19
N PRO A 100 -20.01 11.41 -10.67
CA PRO A 100 -18.64 11.91 -10.64
C PRO A 100 -17.76 11.05 -9.73
N CYS A 101 -16.48 10.84 -10.10
CA CYS A 101 -15.53 10.02 -9.36
C CYS A 101 -14.28 10.81 -9.02
N CYS A 102 -13.89 10.82 -7.72
CA CYS A 102 -12.58 11.26 -7.26
C CYS A 102 -11.74 10.01 -7.02
N VAL A 103 -10.64 9.85 -7.75
CA VAL A 103 -9.75 8.70 -7.62
C VAL A 103 -8.62 8.94 -6.61
N GLY A 104 -7.67 8.02 -6.51
CA GLY A 104 -6.57 8.04 -5.55
C GLY A 104 -6.84 7.12 -4.35
N HIS A 105 -6.05 6.06 -4.21
CA HIS A 105 -6.17 5.09 -3.13
C HIS A 105 -4.83 4.76 -2.45
N GLU A 106 -3.93 5.70 -2.51
CA GLU A 106 -2.62 5.64 -1.86
C GLU A 106 -2.49 6.87 -0.96
N ILE A 107 -3.39 6.97 0.02
CA ILE A 107 -3.65 8.18 0.81
C ILE A 107 -2.78 8.20 2.06
N VAL A 108 -2.05 9.28 2.27
CA VAL A 108 -1.41 9.61 3.56
C VAL A 108 -1.88 10.97 4.03
N GLY A 109 -2.16 11.06 5.33
CA GLY A 109 -2.60 12.32 5.91
C GLY A 109 -2.60 12.28 7.43
N LYS A 110 -3.32 13.22 8.03
CA LYS A 110 -3.48 13.35 9.47
C LYS A 110 -4.93 13.08 9.85
N ALA A 111 -5.16 12.19 10.82
CA ALA A 111 -6.48 11.97 11.39
C ALA A 111 -6.95 13.25 12.12
N VAL A 112 -8.07 13.82 11.67
CA VAL A 112 -8.62 15.08 12.21
C VAL A 112 -9.92 14.89 12.99
N ARG A 113 -10.64 13.78 12.70
CA ARG A 113 -11.80 13.31 13.46
C ARG A 113 -11.75 11.81 13.55
N VAL A 114 -12.03 11.26 14.72
CA VAL A 114 -12.01 9.81 14.98
C VAL A 114 -13.27 9.45 15.73
N GLY A 115 -14.00 8.48 15.22
CA GLY A 115 -15.21 7.97 15.85
C GLY A 115 -14.91 7.19 17.13
N LYS A 116 -15.86 7.12 18.05
CA LYS A 116 -15.68 6.57 19.41
C LYS A 116 -15.38 5.07 19.41
N GLU A 117 -15.79 4.35 18.36
CA GLU A 117 -15.57 2.91 18.21
C GLU A 117 -14.20 2.56 17.64
N VAL A 118 -13.48 3.54 17.07
CA VAL A 118 -12.11 3.36 16.57
C VAL A 118 -11.14 3.28 17.74
N LYS A 119 -10.35 2.21 17.84
CA LYS A 119 -9.49 1.94 19.02
C LYS A 119 -8.00 2.23 18.79
N ASN A 120 -7.53 2.06 17.57
CA ASN A 120 -6.10 2.10 17.21
C ASN A 120 -5.62 3.45 16.69
N ILE A 121 -6.51 4.39 16.37
CA ILE A 121 -6.20 5.71 15.80
C ILE A 121 -6.63 6.80 16.76
N LYS A 122 -5.87 7.91 16.82
CA LYS A 122 -6.17 9.12 17.57
C LYS A 122 -6.11 10.33 16.66
N VAL A 123 -6.87 11.38 17.02
CA VAL A 123 -6.73 12.69 16.38
C VAL A 123 -5.29 13.16 16.47
N GLY A 124 -4.73 13.57 15.35
CA GLY A 124 -3.34 13.96 15.21
C GLY A 124 -2.39 12.89 14.71
N ASP A 125 -2.78 11.60 14.74
CA ASP A 125 -1.96 10.51 14.19
C ASP A 125 -1.74 10.71 12.69
N ARG A 126 -0.54 10.40 12.21
CA ARG A 126 -0.22 10.27 10.79
C ARG A 126 -0.65 8.90 10.31
N VAL A 127 -1.56 8.89 9.35
CA VAL A 127 -2.27 7.67 8.93
C VAL A 127 -2.29 7.53 7.41
N GLY A 128 -2.59 6.31 6.97
CA GLY A 128 -2.76 5.98 5.56
C GLY A 128 -3.99 5.12 5.29
N VAL A 129 -4.46 5.19 4.05
CA VAL A 129 -5.54 4.36 3.51
C VAL A 129 -5.10 3.79 2.17
N GLY A 130 -5.22 2.47 2.03
CA GLY A 130 -4.95 1.75 0.79
C GLY A 130 -6.15 1.69 -0.16
N ALA A 131 -6.20 0.66 -1.00
CA ALA A 131 -7.21 0.53 -2.04
C ALA A 131 -8.61 0.12 -1.54
N GLN A 132 -8.72 -0.33 -0.31
CA GLN A 132 -9.98 -0.75 0.32
C GLN A 132 -10.33 0.15 1.50
N ALA A 133 -11.59 0.62 1.55
CA ALA A 133 -12.10 1.51 2.59
C ALA A 133 -13.00 0.82 3.62
N GLN A 134 -13.60 -0.33 3.27
CA GLN A 134 -14.48 -1.08 4.17
C GLN A 134 -14.64 -2.54 3.72
N SER A 135 -15.01 -3.41 4.65
CA SER A 135 -15.58 -4.75 4.41
C SER A 135 -16.65 -5.07 5.46
N CYS A 136 -17.33 -6.22 5.36
CA CYS A 136 -18.34 -6.56 6.36
C CYS A 136 -17.75 -7.00 7.72
N LEU A 137 -16.48 -7.32 7.81
CA LEU A 137 -15.75 -7.77 9.01
C LEU A 137 -16.31 -9.05 9.69
N GLU A 138 -17.40 -9.62 9.19
CA GLU A 138 -18.14 -10.74 9.81
C GLU A 138 -18.16 -12.04 9.00
N CYS A 139 -17.94 -11.99 7.68
CA CYS A 139 -17.93 -13.18 6.85
C CYS A 139 -16.68 -14.05 7.10
N VAL A 140 -16.71 -15.27 6.57
CA VAL A 140 -15.61 -16.23 6.73
C VAL A 140 -14.27 -15.65 6.22
N ASP A 141 -14.30 -14.98 5.06
CA ASP A 141 -13.07 -14.37 4.50
C ASP A 141 -12.52 -13.30 5.43
N CYS A 142 -13.37 -12.39 5.95
CA CYS A 142 -12.93 -11.35 6.88
C CYS A 142 -12.35 -11.93 8.18
N LYS A 143 -13.03 -12.92 8.79
CA LYS A 143 -12.60 -13.56 10.03
C LYS A 143 -11.30 -14.34 9.88
N ASN A 144 -11.00 -14.82 8.67
CA ASN A 144 -9.77 -15.52 8.35
C ASN A 144 -8.63 -14.58 7.87
N GLY A 145 -8.77 -13.27 8.03
CA GLY A 145 -7.74 -12.30 7.59
C GLY A 145 -7.67 -12.10 6.08
N ASN A 146 -8.72 -12.45 5.34
CA ASN A 146 -8.82 -12.32 3.88
C ASN A 146 -9.86 -11.26 3.48
N MET A 147 -9.93 -10.15 4.21
CA MET A 147 -10.95 -9.12 4.01
C MET A 147 -10.88 -8.43 2.64
N THR A 148 -9.75 -8.52 1.93
CA THR A 148 -9.61 -8.04 0.54
C THR A 148 -10.51 -8.81 -0.44
N TYR A 149 -10.89 -10.04 -0.10
CA TYR A 149 -11.77 -10.91 -0.89
C TYR A 149 -13.24 -10.89 -0.41
N CYS A 150 -13.59 -10.01 0.53
CA CYS A 150 -14.95 -9.87 1.04
C CYS A 150 -15.92 -9.47 -0.08
N LYS A 151 -17.03 -10.20 -0.26
CA LYS A 151 -18.03 -9.87 -1.29
C LYS A 151 -18.76 -8.54 -1.04
N LYS A 152 -18.65 -7.99 0.19
CA LYS A 152 -19.19 -6.67 0.58
C LYS A 152 -18.05 -5.65 0.74
N ALA A 153 -16.90 -5.86 0.07
CA ALA A 153 -15.81 -4.92 0.10
C ALA A 153 -16.21 -3.58 -0.55
N VAL A 154 -15.77 -2.49 0.04
CA VAL A 154 -15.90 -1.13 -0.51
C VAL A 154 -14.50 -0.63 -0.84
N ASN A 155 -14.27 -0.30 -2.09
CA ASN A 155 -13.01 0.32 -2.52
C ASN A 155 -12.94 1.78 -2.05
N THR A 156 -11.75 2.31 -1.94
CA THR A 156 -11.48 3.69 -1.48
C THR A 156 -12.12 4.74 -2.39
N TYR A 157 -12.40 4.39 -3.65
CA TYR A 157 -13.20 5.20 -4.57
C TYR A 157 -14.07 4.33 -5.49
N GLY A 158 -15.07 4.95 -6.10
CA GLY A 158 -15.91 4.35 -7.14
C GLY A 158 -16.80 3.21 -6.66
N SER A 159 -16.99 3.05 -5.37
CA SER A 159 -17.93 2.07 -4.79
C SER A 159 -19.15 2.76 -4.17
N ILE A 160 -20.27 2.05 -4.17
CA ILE A 160 -21.45 2.42 -3.40
C ILE A 160 -21.39 1.66 -2.08
N TYR A 161 -21.59 2.35 -0.96
CA TYR A 161 -21.62 1.74 0.37
C TYR A 161 -22.86 0.84 0.55
N PRO A 162 -22.85 -0.10 1.50
CA PRO A 162 -24.00 -1.02 1.73
C PRO A 162 -25.33 -0.33 2.00
N ASN A 163 -25.33 0.91 2.49
CA ASN A 163 -26.53 1.72 2.70
C ASN A 163 -27.19 2.19 1.39
N GLN A 164 -26.59 1.92 0.22
CA GLN A 164 -27.07 2.28 -1.12
C GLN A 164 -27.27 3.79 -1.36
N LYS A 165 -26.74 4.65 -0.48
CA LYS A 165 -26.85 6.11 -0.58
C LYS A 165 -25.48 6.76 -0.75
N ASP A 166 -24.53 6.32 0.06
CA ASP A 166 -23.20 6.90 0.12
C ASP A 166 -22.28 6.29 -0.93
N LYS A 167 -21.39 7.08 -1.46
CA LYS A 167 -20.36 6.69 -2.41
C LYS A 167 -18.97 6.96 -1.84
N SER A 168 -18.00 6.12 -2.20
CA SER A 168 -16.60 6.33 -1.82
C SER A 168 -15.90 7.27 -2.79
N TYR A 169 -15.08 8.17 -2.24
CA TYR A 169 -14.25 9.13 -2.95
C TYR A 169 -12.80 9.04 -2.47
N GLY A 170 -11.88 9.08 -3.41
CA GLY A 170 -10.46 8.85 -3.19
C GLY A 170 -9.66 10.08 -2.77
N GLY A 171 -8.34 9.94 -2.87
CA GLY A 171 -7.37 10.84 -2.29
C GLY A 171 -6.87 11.97 -3.19
N TYR A 172 -7.38 12.13 -4.42
CA TYR A 172 -7.10 13.34 -5.19
C TYR A 172 -7.97 14.50 -4.66
N SER A 173 -7.99 14.66 -3.35
CA SER A 173 -8.86 15.55 -2.59
C SER A 173 -8.14 16.09 -1.36
N ASN A 174 -8.79 17.03 -0.66
CA ASN A 174 -8.26 17.60 0.59
C ASN A 174 -8.57 16.73 1.83
N TYR A 175 -9.66 15.97 1.81
CA TYR A 175 -10.07 15.09 2.91
C TYR A 175 -10.60 13.75 2.40
N ASN A 176 -10.45 12.73 3.26
CA ASN A 176 -11.04 11.41 3.05
C ASN A 176 -11.76 10.96 4.32
N ARG A 177 -12.85 10.20 4.18
CA ARG A 177 -13.56 9.51 5.27
C ARG A 177 -13.57 8.02 5.01
N THR A 178 -13.00 7.25 5.95
CA THR A 178 -12.80 5.82 5.81
C THR A 178 -13.09 5.12 7.13
N HIS A 179 -13.61 3.89 7.06
CA HIS A 179 -13.81 3.05 8.24
C HIS A 179 -12.47 2.76 8.93
N GLY A 180 -12.39 2.97 10.25
CA GLY A 180 -11.15 2.92 11.03
C GLY A 180 -10.39 1.60 10.95
N ALA A 181 -11.06 0.47 10.68
CA ALA A 181 -10.39 -0.82 10.45
C ALA A 181 -9.54 -0.85 9.17
N PHE A 182 -9.67 0.13 8.29
CA PHE A 182 -8.90 0.27 7.04
C PHE A 182 -7.97 1.47 7.06
N VAL A 183 -7.81 2.09 8.22
CA VAL A 183 -6.86 3.17 8.47
C VAL A 183 -5.66 2.62 9.23
N VAL A 184 -4.48 2.76 8.69
CA VAL A 184 -3.23 2.26 9.27
C VAL A 184 -2.34 3.42 9.72
N LYS A 185 -1.52 3.21 10.76
CA LYS A 185 -0.52 4.20 11.18
C LYS A 185 0.70 4.14 10.27
N ILE A 186 1.22 5.32 9.93
CA ILE A 186 2.48 5.41 9.20
C ILE A 186 3.63 5.52 10.21
N PRO A 187 4.62 4.60 10.18
CA PRO A 187 5.80 4.66 11.04
C PRO A 187 6.55 6.00 10.88
N GLU A 188 7.05 6.56 11.98
CA GLU A 188 7.73 7.86 11.98
C GLU A 188 8.95 7.91 11.06
N LYS A 189 9.63 6.78 10.90
CA LYS A 189 10.85 6.66 10.06
C LYS A 189 10.58 6.71 8.55
N ILE A 190 9.32 6.62 8.12
CA ILE A 190 8.95 6.67 6.69
C ILE A 190 8.37 8.05 6.41
N GLU A 191 8.90 8.73 5.40
CA GLU A 191 8.33 9.98 4.92
C GLU A 191 6.93 9.76 4.31
N SER A 192 6.04 10.74 4.41
CA SER A 192 4.66 10.59 3.92
C SER A 192 4.60 10.32 2.41
N ALA A 193 5.46 10.98 1.65
CA ALA A 193 5.56 10.77 0.21
C ALA A 193 6.03 9.35 -0.14
N ASP A 194 6.97 8.77 0.63
CA ASP A 194 7.45 7.41 0.43
C ASP A 194 6.38 6.37 0.83
N ALA A 195 5.63 6.65 1.91
CA ALA A 195 4.58 5.75 2.40
C ALA A 195 3.39 5.65 1.43
N ALA A 196 2.98 6.76 0.80
CA ALA A 196 1.79 6.81 -0.02
C ALA A 196 1.72 5.67 -1.07
N PRO A 197 2.69 5.49 -1.98
CA PRO A 197 2.62 4.45 -2.98
C PRO A 197 2.79 3.03 -2.41
N MET A 198 3.29 2.89 -1.18
CA MET A 198 3.38 1.59 -0.50
C MET A 198 2.00 1.04 -0.16
N LEU A 199 1.01 1.90 0.13
CA LEU A 199 -0.32 1.51 0.59
C LEU A 199 -1.15 0.73 -0.45
N CYS A 200 -0.78 0.82 -1.72
CA CYS A 200 -1.33 0.00 -2.79
C CYS A 200 -0.24 -0.73 -3.57
N GLY A 201 0.61 0.02 -4.30
CA GLY A 201 1.65 -0.58 -5.16
C GLY A 201 2.63 -1.46 -4.37
N GLY A 202 3.00 -1.05 -3.16
CA GLY A 202 3.85 -1.82 -2.27
C GLY A 202 3.20 -3.10 -1.77
N VAL A 203 2.03 -2.98 -1.12
CA VAL A 203 1.35 -4.13 -0.51
C VAL A 203 0.87 -5.14 -1.55
N THR A 204 0.52 -4.71 -2.77
CA THR A 204 0.08 -5.59 -3.86
C THR A 204 1.15 -6.62 -4.25
N VAL A 205 2.42 -6.30 -4.10
CA VAL A 205 3.53 -7.24 -4.34
C VAL A 205 4.07 -7.84 -3.04
N TYR A 206 4.00 -7.15 -1.92
CA TYR A 206 4.43 -7.64 -0.61
C TYR A 206 3.57 -8.82 -0.14
N SER A 207 2.23 -8.68 -0.18
CA SER A 207 1.30 -9.72 0.26
C SER A 207 1.56 -11.07 -0.44
N PRO A 208 1.61 -11.17 -1.78
CA PRO A 208 1.90 -12.46 -2.41
C PRO A 208 3.35 -12.94 -2.19
N LEU A 209 4.32 -12.07 -2.00
CA LEU A 209 5.67 -12.50 -1.62
C LEU A 209 5.66 -13.25 -0.29
N VAL A 210 5.03 -12.67 0.74
CA VAL A 210 4.93 -13.28 2.07
C VAL A 210 4.08 -14.55 2.03
N ARG A 211 2.89 -14.49 1.43
CA ARG A 211 1.94 -15.62 1.38
C ARG A 211 2.50 -16.82 0.62
N ASN A 212 3.46 -16.62 -0.28
CA ASN A 212 4.11 -17.71 -1.04
C ASN A 212 5.54 -18.00 -0.56
N GLY A 213 5.89 -17.58 0.67
CA GLY A 213 7.12 -17.97 1.36
C GLY A 213 8.39 -17.38 0.74
N CYS A 214 8.35 -16.14 0.23
CA CYS A 214 9.56 -15.41 -0.12
C CYS A 214 10.47 -15.25 1.09
N GLY A 215 11.74 -15.58 0.95
CA GLY A 215 12.71 -15.51 2.05
C GLY A 215 13.97 -16.31 1.74
N PRO A 216 14.78 -16.65 2.76
CA PRO A 216 15.98 -17.45 2.61
C PRO A 216 15.75 -18.77 1.87
N GLY A 217 16.66 -19.15 1.00
CA GLY A 217 16.58 -20.34 0.16
C GLY A 217 15.72 -20.17 -1.10
N LYS A 218 15.15 -18.99 -1.36
CA LYS A 218 14.27 -18.73 -2.52
C LYS A 218 14.92 -17.84 -3.57
N THR A 219 14.70 -18.20 -4.83
CA THR A 219 14.98 -17.35 -5.99
C THR A 219 13.65 -16.81 -6.52
N VAL A 220 13.48 -15.49 -6.55
CA VAL A 220 12.22 -14.81 -6.88
C VAL A 220 12.37 -14.02 -8.18
N GLY A 221 11.44 -14.22 -9.12
CA GLY A 221 11.31 -13.43 -10.34
C GLY A 221 10.24 -12.36 -10.19
N ILE A 222 10.56 -11.13 -10.59
CA ILE A 222 9.61 -10.01 -10.67
C ILE A 222 9.42 -9.65 -12.13
N VAL A 223 8.26 -10.01 -12.68
CA VAL A 223 7.91 -9.74 -14.08
C VAL A 223 7.18 -8.42 -14.19
N GLY A 224 7.71 -7.51 -15.02
CA GLY A 224 7.18 -6.18 -15.19
C GLY A 224 7.75 -5.19 -14.17
N VAL A 225 9.04 -4.82 -14.27
CA VAL A 225 9.61 -3.83 -13.33
C VAL A 225 9.20 -2.41 -13.76
N GLY A 226 8.07 -2.00 -13.23
CA GLY A 226 7.47 -0.67 -13.33
C GLY A 226 7.06 -0.19 -11.93
N GLY A 227 5.95 0.56 -11.83
CA GLY A 227 5.45 1.13 -10.57
C GLY A 227 5.18 0.13 -9.45
N LEU A 228 4.75 -1.10 -9.76
CA LEU A 228 4.59 -2.20 -8.80
C LEU A 228 5.88 -3.02 -8.68
N GLY A 229 6.46 -3.39 -9.83
CA GLY A 229 7.59 -4.31 -9.85
C GLY A 229 8.85 -3.80 -9.15
N HIS A 230 9.08 -2.46 -9.09
CA HIS A 230 10.21 -1.94 -8.33
C HIS A 230 10.05 -2.21 -6.81
N PHE A 231 8.82 -2.11 -6.27
CA PHE A 231 8.52 -2.57 -4.91
C PHE A 231 8.74 -4.08 -4.75
N GLY A 232 8.36 -4.87 -5.79
CA GLY A 232 8.59 -6.31 -5.79
C GLY A 232 10.06 -6.67 -5.60
N VAL A 233 10.97 -5.95 -6.29
CA VAL A 233 12.42 -6.12 -6.11
C VAL A 233 12.86 -5.72 -4.70
N LEU A 234 12.46 -4.53 -4.23
CA LEU A 234 12.81 -4.01 -2.90
C LEU A 234 12.35 -4.95 -1.78
N PHE A 235 11.08 -5.36 -1.80
CA PHE A 235 10.53 -6.23 -0.75
C PHE A 235 11.03 -7.67 -0.82
N ALA A 236 11.25 -8.25 -2.01
CA ALA A 236 11.84 -9.58 -2.12
C ALA A 236 13.25 -9.62 -1.51
N LYS A 237 14.06 -8.58 -1.73
CA LYS A 237 15.37 -8.44 -1.08
C LYS A 237 15.24 -8.24 0.43
N ALA A 238 14.33 -7.39 0.87
CA ALA A 238 14.12 -7.10 2.30
C ALA A 238 13.64 -8.33 3.09
N LEU A 239 12.83 -9.18 2.46
CA LEU A 239 12.36 -10.46 3.00
C LEU A 239 13.47 -11.53 3.02
N GLY A 240 14.64 -11.27 2.43
CA GLY A 240 15.79 -12.15 2.47
C GLY A 240 15.80 -13.23 1.40
N ALA A 241 15.16 -13.01 0.24
CA ALA A 241 15.32 -13.91 -0.90
C ALA A 241 16.81 -14.03 -1.29
N ASP A 242 17.29 -15.25 -1.49
CA ASP A 242 18.70 -15.49 -1.86
C ASP A 242 19.05 -14.82 -3.19
N ARG A 243 18.10 -14.83 -4.11
CA ARG A 243 18.24 -14.19 -5.41
C ARG A 243 16.95 -13.56 -5.89
N VAL A 244 17.05 -12.33 -6.41
CA VAL A 244 15.95 -11.61 -7.05
C VAL A 244 16.28 -11.33 -8.50
N VAL A 245 15.39 -11.71 -9.41
CA VAL A 245 15.55 -11.55 -10.86
C VAL A 245 14.48 -10.59 -11.37
N GLY A 246 14.90 -9.42 -11.85
CA GLY A 246 14.02 -8.50 -12.55
C GLY A 246 13.83 -8.95 -14.00
N ILE A 247 12.58 -8.97 -14.47
CA ILE A 247 12.23 -9.42 -15.82
C ILE A 247 11.37 -8.34 -16.49
N SER A 248 11.81 -7.78 -17.60
CA SER A 248 11.09 -6.79 -18.39
C SER A 248 11.39 -6.96 -19.87
N ARG A 249 10.72 -6.16 -20.72
CA ARG A 249 10.85 -6.33 -22.19
C ARG A 249 12.14 -5.77 -22.76
N LYS A 250 12.63 -4.65 -22.24
CA LYS A 250 13.77 -3.88 -22.78
C LYS A 250 14.89 -3.72 -21.75
N ASN A 251 16.10 -3.43 -22.23
CA ASN A 251 17.27 -3.18 -21.39
C ASN A 251 17.32 -1.79 -20.72
N ASP A 252 16.45 -0.88 -21.11
CA ASP A 252 16.44 0.51 -20.64
C ASP A 252 16.30 0.69 -19.11
N LYS A 253 15.90 -0.37 -18.42
CA LYS A 253 15.74 -0.39 -16.95
C LYS A 253 16.75 -1.27 -16.22
N ARG A 254 17.67 -1.91 -16.94
CA ARG A 254 18.61 -2.88 -16.37
C ARG A 254 19.39 -2.30 -15.18
N ASP A 255 20.03 -1.15 -15.39
CA ASP A 255 20.86 -0.52 -14.37
C ASP A 255 20.04 -0.07 -13.16
N ASP A 256 18.83 0.46 -13.39
CA ASP A 256 17.92 0.84 -12.33
C ASP A 256 17.51 -0.35 -11.47
N VAL A 257 17.14 -1.46 -12.12
CA VAL A 257 16.67 -2.67 -11.43
C VAL A 257 17.79 -3.33 -10.62
N LEU A 258 19.02 -3.31 -11.13
CA LEU A 258 20.19 -3.77 -10.38
C LEU A 258 20.49 -2.85 -9.19
N LYS A 259 20.37 -1.53 -9.34
CA LYS A 259 20.48 -0.56 -8.22
C LYS A 259 19.40 -0.73 -7.16
N LEU A 260 18.18 -1.16 -7.54
CA LEU A 260 17.12 -1.52 -6.59
C LEU A 260 17.45 -2.77 -5.77
N GLY A 261 18.49 -3.52 -6.13
CA GLY A 261 18.97 -4.69 -5.42
C GLY A 261 18.69 -6.04 -6.10
N ALA A 262 18.19 -6.06 -7.35
CA ALA A 262 18.10 -7.30 -8.09
C ALA A 262 19.48 -7.87 -8.40
N ASP A 263 19.62 -9.19 -8.33
CA ASP A 263 20.88 -9.92 -8.59
C ASP A 263 21.06 -10.22 -10.08
N LYS A 264 19.97 -10.18 -10.85
CA LYS A 264 19.96 -10.40 -12.30
C LYS A 264 18.80 -9.63 -12.94
N TYR A 265 18.99 -9.27 -14.20
CA TYR A 265 17.95 -8.70 -15.05
C TYR A 265 17.85 -9.48 -16.36
N ILE A 266 16.63 -9.72 -16.84
CA ILE A 266 16.31 -10.36 -18.10
C ILE A 266 15.48 -9.42 -18.95
N ALA A 267 15.94 -9.12 -20.18
CA ALA A 267 15.24 -8.32 -21.16
C ALA A 267 14.57 -9.22 -22.20
N THR A 268 13.34 -9.64 -21.98
CA THR A 268 12.65 -10.67 -22.77
C THR A 268 12.46 -10.35 -24.25
N GLY A 269 12.56 -9.09 -24.65
CA GLY A 269 12.49 -8.66 -26.04
C GLY A 269 13.84 -8.47 -26.72
N GLU A 270 14.95 -8.54 -25.97
CA GLU A 270 16.29 -8.22 -26.47
C GLU A 270 17.33 -9.30 -26.18
N ASP A 271 17.23 -10.00 -25.03
CA ASP A 271 18.11 -11.13 -24.71
C ASP A 271 17.68 -12.35 -25.52
N LYS A 272 18.60 -12.95 -26.26
CA LYS A 272 18.34 -14.20 -27.01
C LYS A 272 18.18 -15.34 -26.02
N ASP A 273 17.36 -16.32 -26.37
CA ASP A 273 17.19 -17.60 -25.66
C ASP A 273 16.97 -17.46 -24.14
N TRP A 274 16.54 -16.25 -23.68
CA TRP A 274 16.40 -15.90 -22.27
C TRP A 274 15.61 -16.91 -21.45
N ALA A 275 14.58 -17.52 -22.05
CA ALA A 275 13.75 -18.51 -21.36
C ALA A 275 14.50 -19.85 -21.17
N ALA A 276 15.21 -20.32 -22.20
CA ALA A 276 15.99 -21.55 -22.14
C ALA A 276 17.19 -21.44 -21.18
N GLU A 277 17.92 -20.31 -21.22
CA GLU A 277 19.07 -20.06 -20.34
C GLU A 277 18.69 -19.92 -18.86
N ASN A 278 17.44 -19.56 -18.56
CA ASN A 278 16.96 -19.36 -17.18
C ASN A 278 15.91 -20.41 -16.77
N ALA A 279 15.71 -21.46 -17.58
CA ALA A 279 14.73 -22.49 -17.29
C ALA A 279 14.97 -23.14 -15.92
N ARG A 280 13.88 -23.35 -15.16
CA ARG A 280 13.87 -24.01 -13.85
C ARG A 280 14.81 -23.38 -12.82
N THR A 281 14.91 -22.04 -12.79
CA THR A 281 15.77 -21.33 -11.84
C THR A 281 14.99 -20.60 -10.72
N LEU A 282 13.68 -20.34 -10.92
CA LEU A 282 12.87 -19.55 -10.01
C LEU A 282 11.94 -20.41 -9.16
N ASP A 283 11.83 -20.09 -7.88
CA ASP A 283 10.87 -20.72 -6.94
C ASP A 283 9.50 -20.03 -7.00
N LEU A 284 9.50 -18.71 -7.19
CA LEU A 284 8.32 -17.84 -7.18
C LEU A 284 8.45 -16.77 -8.25
N ILE A 285 7.37 -16.50 -8.97
CA ILE A 285 7.24 -15.35 -9.87
C ILE A 285 6.07 -14.52 -9.42
N ILE A 286 6.31 -13.20 -9.24
CA ILE A 286 5.27 -12.18 -9.10
C ILE A 286 5.18 -11.43 -10.42
N CYS A 287 4.03 -11.50 -11.08
CA CYS A 287 3.80 -10.86 -12.38
C CYS A 287 2.92 -9.63 -12.23
N THR A 288 3.49 -8.46 -12.50
CA THR A 288 2.81 -7.16 -12.47
C THR A 288 2.38 -6.68 -13.86
N VAL A 289 2.61 -7.50 -14.89
CA VAL A 289 2.26 -7.14 -16.28
C VAL A 289 0.76 -7.26 -16.49
N SER A 290 0.17 -6.20 -17.05
CA SER A 290 -1.25 -6.11 -17.43
C SER A 290 -1.38 -6.24 -18.95
N SER A 291 -1.11 -7.42 -19.51
CA SER A 291 -1.18 -7.65 -20.97
C SER A 291 -1.64 -9.05 -21.30
N GLU A 292 -2.61 -9.15 -22.18
CA GLU A 292 -3.08 -10.42 -22.76
C GLU A 292 -2.05 -11.09 -23.69
N LYS A 293 -0.98 -10.37 -24.05
CA LYS A 293 0.05 -10.83 -25.02
C LYS A 293 1.40 -11.12 -24.39
N MET A 294 1.47 -11.29 -23.07
CA MET A 294 2.73 -11.64 -22.40
C MET A 294 3.15 -13.09 -22.73
N PRO A 295 4.45 -13.40 -22.77
CA PRO A 295 4.96 -14.74 -23.05
C PRO A 295 4.79 -15.66 -21.83
N MET A 296 3.53 -16.07 -21.55
CA MET A 296 3.16 -16.84 -20.36
C MET A 296 3.88 -18.20 -20.29
N THR A 297 3.97 -18.91 -21.41
CA THR A 297 4.62 -20.22 -21.46
C THR A 297 6.10 -20.11 -21.08
N GLU A 298 6.78 -19.11 -21.61
CA GLU A 298 8.18 -18.84 -21.33
C GLU A 298 8.38 -18.41 -19.87
N TYR A 299 7.49 -17.58 -19.31
CA TYR A 299 7.56 -17.24 -17.88
C TYR A 299 7.39 -18.46 -16.99
N LEU A 300 6.44 -19.34 -17.31
CA LEU A 300 6.24 -20.59 -16.55
C LEU A 300 7.43 -21.55 -16.67
N SER A 301 8.15 -21.54 -17.80
CA SER A 301 9.35 -22.38 -17.97
C SER A 301 10.52 -22.00 -17.06
N LEU A 302 10.54 -20.75 -16.55
CA LEU A 302 11.55 -20.30 -15.59
C LEU A 302 11.38 -20.93 -14.21
N LEU A 303 10.17 -21.44 -13.89
CA LEU A 303 9.87 -22.00 -12.58
C LEU A 303 10.52 -23.38 -12.39
N LYS A 304 11.08 -23.61 -11.22
CA LYS A 304 11.47 -24.93 -10.73
C LYS A 304 10.26 -25.85 -10.63
N VAL A 305 10.49 -27.15 -10.52
CA VAL A 305 9.43 -28.11 -10.19
C VAL A 305 8.76 -27.69 -8.87
N GLY A 306 7.43 -27.62 -8.89
CA GLY A 306 6.64 -27.15 -7.74
C GLY A 306 6.63 -25.62 -7.54
N GLY A 307 7.26 -24.87 -8.44
CA GLY A 307 7.30 -23.40 -8.37
C GLY A 307 5.93 -22.75 -8.55
N THR A 308 5.83 -21.48 -8.16
CA THR A 308 4.56 -20.74 -8.12
C THR A 308 4.64 -19.46 -8.96
N PHE A 309 3.61 -19.23 -9.79
CA PHE A 309 3.39 -17.99 -10.52
C PHE A 309 2.17 -17.26 -9.95
N ILE A 310 2.33 -15.99 -9.55
CA ILE A 310 1.25 -15.17 -9.02
C ILE A 310 1.04 -13.94 -9.90
N GLN A 311 -0.15 -13.84 -10.46
CA GLN A 311 -0.60 -12.67 -11.23
C GLN A 311 -1.15 -11.60 -10.30
N VAL A 312 -0.65 -10.36 -10.43
CA VAL A 312 -1.17 -9.17 -9.72
C VAL A 312 -1.52 -8.04 -10.70
N GLY A 313 -0.94 -8.03 -11.90
CA GLY A 313 -1.31 -7.09 -12.95
C GLY A 313 -2.69 -7.44 -13.53
N ALA A 314 -3.57 -6.46 -13.72
CA ALA A 314 -4.94 -6.64 -14.22
C ALA A 314 -5.07 -6.07 -15.64
N PRO A 315 -5.17 -6.89 -16.70
CA PRO A 315 -5.45 -6.43 -18.06
C PRO A 315 -6.86 -5.84 -18.18
N ASP A 316 -7.06 -4.88 -19.08
CA ASP A 316 -8.39 -4.27 -19.34
C ASP A 316 -9.44 -5.31 -19.73
N GLY A 317 -9.10 -6.26 -20.59
CA GLY A 317 -10.01 -7.34 -21.00
C GLY A 317 -10.20 -8.43 -19.96
N GLY A 318 -9.46 -8.41 -18.84
CA GLY A 318 -9.51 -9.42 -17.78
C GLY A 318 -8.91 -10.77 -18.15
N ASN A 319 -8.42 -10.97 -19.38
CA ASN A 319 -7.92 -12.24 -19.86
C ASN A 319 -6.40 -12.37 -19.73
N LEU A 320 -5.93 -13.55 -19.40
CA LEU A 320 -4.52 -13.95 -19.50
C LEU A 320 -4.31 -14.79 -20.76
N PRO A 321 -3.07 -14.89 -21.28
CA PRO A 321 -2.75 -15.83 -22.34
C PRO A 321 -3.12 -17.27 -21.93
N PRO A 322 -3.54 -18.14 -22.88
CA PRO A 322 -3.88 -19.52 -22.58
C PRO A 322 -2.66 -20.29 -22.06
N ILE A 323 -2.89 -21.17 -21.09
CA ILE A 323 -1.88 -22.04 -20.50
C ILE A 323 -2.13 -23.48 -20.96
N ASN A 324 -1.10 -24.15 -21.49
CA ASN A 324 -1.16 -25.56 -21.80
C ASN A 324 -1.17 -26.38 -20.51
N ALA A 325 -2.11 -27.30 -20.36
CA ALA A 325 -2.25 -28.15 -19.18
C ALA A 325 -0.98 -28.97 -18.85
N PHE A 326 -0.30 -29.48 -19.86
CA PHE A 326 0.93 -30.25 -19.67
C PHE A 326 2.08 -29.40 -19.10
N THR A 327 2.11 -28.09 -19.37
CA THR A 327 3.08 -27.19 -18.74
C THR A 327 2.93 -27.20 -17.21
N LEU A 328 1.71 -27.27 -16.70
CA LEU A 328 1.43 -27.34 -15.26
C LEU A 328 1.68 -28.74 -14.72
N ILE A 329 1.12 -29.76 -15.36
CA ILE A 329 1.14 -31.15 -14.89
C ILE A 329 2.57 -31.73 -14.86
N ALA A 330 3.34 -31.54 -15.91
CA ALA A 330 4.69 -32.13 -16.05
C ALA A 330 5.72 -31.48 -15.11
N ASN A 331 5.45 -30.27 -14.59
CA ASN A 331 6.37 -29.53 -13.72
C ASN A 331 5.80 -29.29 -12.31
N GLY A 332 4.55 -29.68 -12.03
CA GLY A 332 3.89 -29.44 -10.75
C GLY A 332 3.74 -27.95 -10.42
N ILE A 333 3.66 -27.08 -11.44
CA ILE A 333 3.60 -25.63 -11.29
C ILE A 333 2.24 -25.21 -10.75
N LYS A 334 2.25 -24.19 -9.87
CA LYS A 334 1.04 -23.53 -9.37
C LYS A 334 0.90 -22.17 -10.03
N VAL A 335 -0.31 -21.84 -10.49
CA VAL A 335 -0.67 -20.53 -11.02
C VAL A 335 -1.83 -19.99 -10.20
N GLY A 336 -1.69 -18.77 -9.71
CA GLY A 336 -2.68 -18.12 -8.87
C GLY A 336 -2.70 -16.60 -9.07
N GLY A 337 -3.55 -15.92 -8.32
CA GLY A 337 -3.65 -14.47 -8.29
C GLY A 337 -3.58 -13.93 -6.86
N SER A 338 -3.32 -12.64 -6.73
CA SER A 338 -3.37 -11.92 -5.46
C SER A 338 -3.98 -10.54 -5.67
N LEU A 339 -4.86 -10.15 -4.74
CA LEU A 339 -5.56 -8.87 -4.77
C LEU A 339 -5.09 -8.02 -3.60
N ILE A 340 -4.37 -6.93 -3.90
CA ILE A 340 -3.91 -5.95 -2.91
C ILE A 340 -3.33 -6.64 -1.64
N GLY A 341 -3.48 -6.02 -0.46
CA GLY A 341 -3.18 -6.61 0.84
C GLY A 341 -4.13 -6.05 1.90
N THR A 342 -4.25 -6.76 3.01
CA THR A 342 -5.07 -6.36 4.15
C THR A 342 -4.43 -5.20 4.92
N PRO A 343 -5.17 -4.45 5.75
CA PRO A 343 -4.59 -3.45 6.65
C PRO A 343 -3.45 -4.00 7.50
N GLN A 344 -3.57 -5.23 8.02
CA GLN A 344 -2.50 -5.88 8.77
C GLN A 344 -1.24 -6.08 7.90
N GLU A 345 -1.38 -6.57 6.67
CA GLU A 345 -0.24 -6.74 5.75
C GLU A 345 0.38 -5.38 5.36
N ILE A 346 -0.42 -4.31 5.29
CA ILE A 346 0.10 -2.94 5.10
C ILE A 346 0.95 -2.52 6.30
N GLU A 347 0.47 -2.73 7.54
CA GLU A 347 1.23 -2.40 8.75
C GLU A 347 2.54 -3.19 8.84
N GLU A 348 2.51 -4.51 8.58
CA GLU A 348 3.70 -5.38 8.54
C GLU A 348 4.71 -4.93 7.47
N MET A 349 4.23 -4.60 6.28
CA MET A 349 5.06 -4.08 5.19
C MET A 349 5.71 -2.73 5.53
N LEU A 350 4.93 -1.81 6.09
CA LEU A 350 5.44 -0.49 6.50
C LEU A 350 6.47 -0.64 7.63
N GLN A 351 6.23 -1.54 8.59
CA GLN A 351 7.20 -1.80 9.65
C GLN A 351 8.49 -2.39 9.07
N LEU A 352 8.42 -3.36 8.17
CA LEU A 352 9.59 -3.88 7.45
C LEU A 352 10.33 -2.78 6.69
N ALA A 353 9.60 -1.91 6.01
CA ALA A 353 10.19 -0.79 5.29
C ALA A 353 10.92 0.19 6.22
N ALA A 354 10.33 0.50 7.37
CA ALA A 354 10.94 1.34 8.40
C ALA A 354 12.19 0.73 9.00
N ASP A 355 12.19 -0.58 9.27
CA ASP A 355 13.31 -1.29 9.90
C ASP A 355 14.48 -1.51 8.94
N LYS A 356 14.18 -1.72 7.66
CA LYS A 356 15.20 -1.96 6.61
C LYS A 356 15.60 -0.68 5.85
N GLY A 357 14.96 0.46 6.12
CA GLY A 357 15.22 1.72 5.42
C GLY A 357 14.86 1.67 3.93
N ILE A 358 13.77 0.97 3.58
CA ILE A 358 13.33 0.84 2.19
C ILE A 358 12.79 2.19 1.72
N LYS A 359 13.32 2.67 0.60
CA LYS A 359 12.86 3.89 -0.06
C LYS A 359 12.43 3.57 -1.48
N PRO A 360 11.18 3.88 -1.86
CA PRO A 360 10.75 3.79 -3.24
C PRO A 360 11.38 4.91 -4.08
N TRP A 361 11.43 4.73 -5.38
CA TRP A 361 11.80 5.81 -6.29
C TRP A 361 10.53 6.57 -6.68
N ILE A 362 10.41 7.79 -6.17
CA ILE A 362 9.23 8.64 -6.34
C ILE A 362 9.60 10.01 -6.91
N GLU A 363 8.62 10.64 -7.53
CA GLU A 363 8.62 12.05 -7.89
C GLU A 363 7.37 12.69 -7.29
N VAL A 364 7.55 13.70 -6.44
CA VAL A 364 6.45 14.44 -5.80
C VAL A 364 6.03 15.57 -6.72
N ARG A 365 4.72 15.74 -6.90
CA ARG A 365 4.10 16.82 -7.66
C ARG A 365 2.98 17.47 -6.86
N PRO A 366 2.76 18.79 -7.01
CA PRO A 366 1.63 19.43 -6.36
C PRO A 366 0.29 18.80 -6.77
N MET A 367 -0.67 18.66 -5.84
CA MET A 367 -2.00 18.14 -6.09
C MET A 367 -2.73 18.90 -7.22
N LYS A 368 -2.48 20.19 -7.37
CA LYS A 368 -3.04 20.99 -8.46
C LYS A 368 -2.61 20.53 -9.86
N GLU A 369 -1.56 19.75 -9.97
CA GLU A 369 -1.05 19.19 -11.22
C GLU A 369 -1.59 17.79 -11.53
N ALA A 370 -2.59 17.29 -10.79
CA ALA A 370 -3.13 15.94 -10.94
C ALA A 370 -3.48 15.58 -12.41
N ASN A 371 -4.10 16.49 -13.15
CA ASN A 371 -4.42 16.28 -14.54
C ASN A 371 -3.18 16.04 -15.41
N GLN A 372 -2.13 16.86 -15.24
CA GLN A 372 -0.89 16.69 -16.00
C GLN A 372 -0.14 15.44 -15.55
N ALA A 373 -0.16 15.13 -14.24
CA ALA A 373 0.49 13.96 -13.70
C ALA A 373 -0.12 12.64 -14.24
N ILE A 374 -1.44 12.57 -14.44
CA ILE A 374 -2.11 11.44 -15.09
C ILE A 374 -1.64 11.28 -16.55
N ILE A 375 -1.60 12.37 -17.31
CA ILE A 375 -1.13 12.34 -18.71
C ILE A 375 0.31 11.82 -18.79
N ASP A 376 1.17 12.29 -17.90
CA ASP A 376 2.58 11.90 -17.88
C ASP A 376 2.77 10.45 -17.39
N PHE A 377 1.90 10.01 -16.47
CA PHE A 377 1.87 8.62 -16.01
C PHE A 377 1.54 7.66 -17.16
N GLU A 378 0.52 7.95 -17.99
CA GLU A 378 0.15 7.14 -19.16
C GLU A 378 1.26 7.07 -20.21
N LYS A 379 2.06 8.13 -20.35
CA LYS A 379 3.25 8.13 -21.20
C LYS A 379 4.39 7.29 -20.65
N GLY A 380 4.25 6.74 -19.44
CA GLY A 380 5.27 5.93 -18.78
C GLY A 380 6.49 6.72 -18.30
N LEU A 381 6.33 8.02 -18.00
CA LEU A 381 7.43 8.89 -17.62
C LEU A 381 7.99 8.62 -16.21
N PRO A 382 7.17 8.23 -15.18
CA PRO A 382 7.72 8.10 -13.83
C PRO A 382 8.76 6.98 -13.69
N ARG A 383 9.80 7.25 -12.92
CA ARG A 383 10.82 6.31 -12.46
C ARG A 383 10.88 6.30 -10.92
N TYR A 384 9.93 5.60 -10.21
CA TYR A 384 8.90 4.70 -10.78
C TYR A 384 7.49 5.13 -10.41
N ARG A 385 7.31 6.09 -9.47
CA ARG A 385 5.99 6.49 -8.97
C ARG A 385 5.85 8.00 -8.91
N PHE A 386 4.66 8.49 -9.24
CA PHE A 386 4.27 9.86 -8.90
C PHE A 386 3.48 9.89 -7.60
N VAL A 387 3.69 10.93 -6.81
CA VAL A 387 2.96 11.22 -5.57
C VAL A 387 2.48 12.67 -5.63
N LEU A 388 1.19 12.88 -5.43
CA LEU A 388 0.58 14.20 -5.35
C LEU A 388 0.64 14.71 -3.90
N GLU A 389 1.02 15.96 -3.72
CA GLU A 389 1.12 16.67 -2.43
C GLU A 389 0.14 17.84 -2.38
N ASN A 390 -0.67 17.94 -1.27
CA ASN A 390 -1.60 19.02 -1.01
C ASN A 390 -0.93 20.25 -0.40
#